data_e47580f1b0f165c67c2d2da97a5fd850
#
_entry.id   e47580f1b0f165c67c2d2da97a5fd850
#
_cell.length_a   1.000
_cell.length_b   1.000
_cell.length_c   1.000
_cell.angle_alpha   90.00
_cell.angle_beta   90.00
_cell.angle_gamma   90.00
#
_symmetry.space_group_name_H-M   'P 1'
#
loop_
_entity.id
_entity.type
_entity.pdbx_description
1 polymer ?
#
loop_
_entity_poly.entity_id
_entity_poly.type
_entity_poly.pdbx_seq_one_letter_code
_entity_poly.pdbx_strand_id
1 'polypeptide(L)'
;CLSGLLAEEGDYPVAFDWPRGDLNVASAELAIGLLTLLHKPAGEDDWRALWEGRGEGDLAAGIERLAPFFNLLGDEAGEGPRFCQDLDELAGTPNPVEALFIDTPGANGQKKNSDLLTHRNRFPALGLEAAAMALYALQQFAPSGGAGNRTSMRGGGPMTTLVVPNA
;
A
#
# COMPACT_ATOMS: atom_id res chain seq x y z
N CYS A 1 9.50 -3.73 -5.54
CA CYS A 1 10.52 -3.30 -4.59
C CYS A 1 10.78 -1.81 -4.76
N LEU A 2 10.97 -1.04 -3.68
CA LEU A 2 11.29 0.39 -3.75
C LEU A 2 12.59 0.67 -4.52
N SER A 3 13.52 -0.28 -4.54
CA SER A 3 14.76 -0.19 -5.32
C SER A 3 14.52 -0.06 -6.82
N GLY A 4 13.39 -0.51 -7.34
CA GLY A 4 13.04 -0.31 -8.76
C GLY A 4 12.82 1.15 -9.13
N LEU A 5 12.54 2.03 -8.15
CA LEU A 5 12.45 3.48 -8.37
C LEU A 5 13.81 4.14 -8.58
N LEU A 6 14.90 3.42 -8.29
CA LEU A 6 16.28 3.85 -8.42
C LEU A 6 16.97 3.24 -9.65
N ALA A 7 16.21 2.78 -10.65
CA ALA A 7 16.77 2.15 -11.85
C ALA A 7 17.76 3.10 -12.53
N GLU A 8 18.90 2.53 -12.98
CA GLU A 8 19.89 3.27 -13.76
C GLU A 8 19.37 3.64 -15.14
N GLU A 9 20.06 4.59 -15.80
CA GLU A 9 19.68 5.15 -17.10
C GLU A 9 19.30 4.06 -18.13
N GLY A 10 18.05 4.08 -18.59
CA GLY A 10 17.54 3.21 -19.66
C GLY A 10 16.59 2.10 -19.24
N ASP A 11 16.44 1.80 -17.93
CA ASP A 11 15.57 0.72 -17.45
C ASP A 11 14.53 1.24 -16.43
N TYR A 12 13.77 2.24 -16.85
CA TYR A 12 12.74 2.84 -15.98
C TYR A 12 11.53 1.93 -15.87
N PRO A 13 11.01 1.71 -14.64
CA PRO A 13 9.75 1.01 -14.46
C PRO A 13 8.61 1.80 -15.11
N VAL A 14 7.90 1.17 -16.03
CA VAL A 14 6.78 1.79 -16.76
C VAL A 14 5.42 1.46 -16.16
N ALA A 15 5.35 0.41 -15.36
CA ALA A 15 4.11 -0.03 -14.71
C ALA A 15 4.39 -0.94 -13.51
N PHE A 16 3.39 -1.09 -12.66
CA PHE A 16 3.32 -2.17 -11.68
C PHE A 16 2.56 -3.34 -12.30
N ASP A 17 3.09 -4.55 -12.20
CA ASP A 17 2.51 -5.75 -12.82
C ASP A 17 2.18 -6.83 -11.78
N TRP A 18 1.30 -6.48 -10.85
CA TRP A 18 0.71 -7.45 -9.95
C TRP A 18 -0.39 -8.25 -10.66
N PRO A 19 -0.62 -9.51 -10.31
CA PRO A 19 -1.74 -10.29 -10.84
C PRO A 19 -3.13 -9.72 -10.51
N ARG A 20 -3.17 -8.70 -9.66
CA ARG A 20 -4.39 -8.05 -9.16
C ARG A 20 -4.35 -6.55 -9.42
N GLY A 21 -5.43 -6.03 -10.01
CA GLY A 21 -5.54 -4.61 -10.34
C GLY A 21 -5.57 -3.69 -9.11
N ASP A 22 -6.15 -4.13 -8.00
CA ASP A 22 -6.17 -3.38 -6.74
C ASP A 22 -4.75 -3.16 -6.18
N LEU A 23 -3.86 -4.14 -6.29
CA LEU A 23 -2.48 -4.00 -5.88
C LEU A 23 -1.69 -3.08 -6.82
N ASN A 24 -2.00 -3.06 -8.12
CA ASN A 24 -1.37 -2.13 -9.07
C ASN A 24 -1.70 -0.68 -8.71
N VAL A 25 -2.98 -0.39 -8.46
CA VAL A 25 -3.41 0.95 -8.04
C VAL A 25 -2.79 1.35 -6.70
N ALA A 26 -2.81 0.45 -5.73
CA ALA A 26 -2.21 0.68 -4.42
C ALA A 26 -0.70 0.96 -4.51
N SER A 27 0.03 0.21 -5.37
CA SER A 27 1.46 0.42 -5.59
C SER A 27 1.76 1.78 -6.23
N ALA A 28 0.98 2.18 -7.22
CA ALA A 28 1.13 3.49 -7.86
C ALA A 28 0.88 4.62 -6.84
N GLU A 29 -0.16 4.50 -6.04
CA GLU A 29 -0.48 5.48 -5.00
C GLU A 29 0.62 5.57 -3.93
N LEU A 30 1.11 4.44 -3.46
CA LEU A 30 2.22 4.38 -2.51
C LEU A 30 3.47 5.04 -3.09
N ALA A 31 3.81 4.75 -4.35
CA ALA A 31 4.96 5.34 -5.03
C ALA A 31 4.83 6.86 -5.14
N ILE A 32 3.67 7.38 -5.52
CA ILE A 32 3.39 8.82 -5.58
C ILE A 32 3.56 9.46 -4.20
N GLY A 33 2.99 8.84 -3.17
CA GLY A 33 3.11 9.32 -1.79
C GLY A 33 4.56 9.37 -1.30
N LEU A 34 5.33 8.32 -1.59
CA LEU A 34 6.74 8.24 -1.24
C LEU A 34 7.58 9.29 -1.98
N LEU A 35 7.42 9.40 -3.28
CA LEU A 35 8.13 10.40 -4.07
C LEU A 35 7.80 11.82 -3.59
N THR A 36 6.54 12.10 -3.28
CA THR A 36 6.13 13.38 -2.72
C THR A 36 6.76 13.63 -1.35
N LEU A 37 6.90 12.62 -0.51
CA LEU A 37 7.52 12.73 0.80
C LEU A 37 9.04 12.95 0.71
N LEU A 38 9.69 12.27 -0.22
CA LEU A 38 11.14 12.30 -0.39
C LEU A 38 11.61 13.55 -1.15
N HIS A 39 10.78 14.04 -2.04
CA HIS A 39 11.12 15.11 -2.97
C HIS A 39 9.95 16.05 -3.20
N LYS A 40 9.53 16.73 -2.13
CA LYS A 40 8.41 17.67 -2.18
C LYS A 40 8.86 18.95 -2.91
N PRO A 41 8.32 19.28 -4.08
CA PRO A 41 8.63 20.53 -4.77
C PRO A 41 8.16 21.73 -3.94
N ALA A 42 8.99 22.76 -3.85
CA ALA A 42 8.68 24.00 -3.13
C ALA A 42 7.72 24.89 -3.92
N GLY A 43 7.67 24.72 -5.24
CA GLY A 43 6.82 25.50 -6.13
C GLY A 43 6.82 24.94 -7.56
N GLU A 44 6.19 25.68 -8.48
CA GLU A 44 6.04 25.26 -9.88
C GLU A 44 7.37 25.10 -10.61
N ASP A 45 8.32 26.02 -10.39
CA ASP A 45 9.63 25.97 -11.04
C ASP A 45 10.44 24.74 -10.58
N ASP A 46 10.36 24.39 -9.31
CA ASP A 46 11.00 23.22 -8.73
C ASP A 46 10.33 21.93 -9.26
N TRP A 47 9.01 21.91 -9.33
CA TRP A 47 8.28 20.81 -9.95
C TRP A 47 8.68 20.63 -11.43
N ARG A 48 8.80 21.71 -12.17
CA ARG A 48 9.22 21.69 -13.59
C ARG A 48 10.65 21.18 -13.73
N ALA A 49 11.56 21.60 -12.84
CA ALA A 49 12.93 21.11 -12.82
C ALA A 49 13.00 19.60 -12.57
N LEU A 50 12.17 19.08 -11.65
CA LEU A 50 12.04 17.64 -11.41
C LEU A 50 11.54 16.90 -12.65
N TRP A 51 10.48 17.41 -13.25
CA TRP A 51 9.89 16.84 -14.46
C TRP A 51 10.90 16.76 -15.62
N GLU A 52 11.76 17.76 -15.77
CA GLU A 52 12.80 17.83 -16.80
C GLU A 52 14.08 17.08 -16.40
N GLY A 53 14.11 16.36 -15.29
CA GLY A 53 15.26 15.62 -14.81
C GLY A 53 16.42 16.50 -14.31
N ARG A 54 16.12 17.77 -13.99
CA ARG A 54 17.10 18.74 -13.47
C ARG A 54 16.96 18.98 -11.96
N GLY A 55 16.05 18.25 -11.32
CA GLY A 55 15.80 18.39 -9.87
C GLY A 55 16.99 17.88 -9.07
N GLU A 56 17.37 18.62 -8.02
CA GLU A 56 18.36 18.17 -7.05
C GLU A 56 17.68 17.33 -5.96
N GLY A 57 18.27 16.20 -5.63
CA GLY A 57 17.80 15.38 -4.50
C GLY A 57 18.45 14.00 -4.50
N ASP A 58 18.83 13.54 -3.34
CA ASP A 58 19.31 12.19 -3.13
C ASP A 58 18.13 11.27 -2.76
N LEU A 59 17.46 10.76 -3.78
CA LEU A 59 16.34 9.83 -3.64
C LEU A 59 16.79 8.54 -2.93
N ALA A 60 18.01 8.08 -3.21
CA ALA A 60 18.57 6.87 -2.61
C ALA A 60 18.71 7.02 -1.09
N ALA A 61 19.35 8.08 -0.61
CA ALA A 61 19.48 8.37 0.82
C ALA A 61 18.10 8.56 1.49
N GLY A 62 17.16 9.16 0.78
CA GLY A 62 15.78 9.28 1.25
C GLY A 62 15.09 7.93 1.44
N ILE A 63 15.23 7.03 0.48
CA ILE A 63 14.69 5.67 0.54
C ILE A 63 15.37 4.86 1.67
N GLU A 64 16.68 4.94 1.81
CA GLU A 64 17.41 4.27 2.90
C GLU A 64 16.91 4.72 4.28
N ARG A 65 16.69 6.01 4.46
CA ARG A 65 16.13 6.56 5.71
C ARG A 65 14.74 6.01 6.04
N LEU A 66 13.92 5.74 5.02
CA LEU A 66 12.57 5.22 5.19
C LEU A 66 12.52 3.69 5.25
N ALA A 67 13.58 2.98 4.81
CA ALA A 67 13.60 1.52 4.70
C ALA A 67 13.16 0.79 6.00
N PRO A 68 13.55 1.21 7.21
CA PRO A 68 13.10 0.54 8.44
C PRO A 68 11.58 0.51 8.63
N PHE A 69 10.86 1.53 8.14
CA PHE A 69 9.40 1.63 8.24
C PHE A 69 8.66 0.75 7.24
N PHE A 70 9.38 0.18 6.27
CA PHE A 70 8.84 -0.76 5.27
C PHE A 70 9.09 -2.21 5.61
N ASN A 71 9.68 -2.50 6.76
CA ASN A 71 9.85 -3.86 7.22
C ASN A 71 8.49 -4.43 7.67
N LEU A 72 8.09 -5.57 7.12
CA LEU A 72 6.83 -6.23 7.47
C LEU A 72 6.91 -7.00 8.79
N LEU A 73 8.09 -7.50 9.14
CA LEU A 73 8.33 -8.40 10.27
C LEU A 73 8.96 -7.73 11.49
N GLY A 74 9.32 -6.44 11.39
CA GLY A 74 10.13 -5.76 12.38
C GLY A 74 11.63 -5.97 12.15
N ASP A 75 12.45 -5.63 13.13
CA ASP A 75 13.90 -5.86 13.11
C ASP A 75 14.26 -7.35 13.36
N GLU A 76 15.55 -7.64 13.52
CA GLU A 76 16.03 -9.01 13.78
C GLU A 76 15.47 -9.61 15.08
N ALA A 77 15.12 -8.79 16.05
CA ALA A 77 14.45 -9.20 17.28
C ALA A 77 12.92 -9.31 17.15
N GLY A 78 12.36 -8.95 15.99
CA GLY A 78 10.92 -8.87 15.76
C GLY A 78 10.29 -7.63 16.40
N GLU A 79 11.10 -6.64 16.76
CA GLU A 79 10.68 -5.37 17.35
C GLU A 79 10.75 -4.22 16.33
N GLY A 80 10.49 -3.00 16.78
CA GLY A 80 10.58 -1.84 15.93
C GLY A 80 9.36 -1.59 15.03
N PRO A 81 9.44 -0.61 14.13
CA PRO A 81 8.32 -0.25 13.26
C PRO A 81 8.02 -1.38 12.27
N ARG A 82 6.72 -1.61 12.01
CA ARG A 82 6.23 -2.57 11.03
C ARG A 82 5.30 -1.89 10.04
N PHE A 83 5.51 -2.18 8.79
CA PHE A 83 4.77 -1.53 7.70
C PHE A 83 3.25 -1.71 7.85
N CYS A 84 2.53 -0.59 8.00
CA CYS A 84 1.07 -0.52 8.12
C CYS A 84 0.49 -1.41 9.24
N GLN A 85 1.24 -1.67 10.31
CA GLN A 85 0.79 -2.48 11.43
C GLN A 85 0.77 -1.67 12.73
N ASP A 86 -0.16 -2.02 13.60
CA ASP A 86 -0.21 -1.56 14.98
C ASP A 86 0.84 -2.32 15.80
N LEU A 87 1.52 -1.63 16.71
CA LEU A 87 2.52 -2.23 17.60
C LEU A 87 1.90 -2.70 18.92
N ASP A 88 0.66 -2.29 19.20
CA ASP A 88 -0.06 -2.73 20.37
C ASP A 88 -0.50 -4.20 20.24
N GLU A 89 -0.51 -4.91 21.36
CA GLU A 89 -1.04 -6.26 21.41
C GLU A 89 -2.56 -6.24 21.14
N LEU A 90 -2.96 -6.88 20.05
CA LEU A 90 -4.35 -6.93 19.63
C LEU A 90 -5.05 -8.13 20.26
N ALA A 91 -6.06 -7.85 21.09
CA ALA A 91 -6.97 -8.88 21.59
C ALA A 91 -7.93 -9.31 20.48
N GLY A 92 -7.93 -10.58 20.12
CA GLY A 92 -8.87 -11.11 19.12
C GLY A 92 -8.42 -12.42 18.50
N THR A 93 -9.28 -13.02 17.72
CA THR A 93 -8.94 -14.20 16.92
C THR A 93 -8.37 -13.74 15.57
N PRO A 94 -7.20 -14.23 15.17
CA PRO A 94 -6.61 -13.88 13.87
C PRO A 94 -7.54 -14.27 12.73
N ASN A 95 -7.67 -13.38 11.75
CA ASN A 95 -8.33 -13.69 10.49
C ASN A 95 -7.36 -14.43 9.55
N PRO A 96 -7.85 -15.25 8.62
CA PRO A 96 -7.02 -15.85 7.59
C PRO A 96 -6.38 -14.78 6.70
N VAL A 97 -5.23 -15.11 6.13
CA VAL A 97 -4.41 -14.19 5.30
C VAL A 97 -5.24 -13.60 4.13
N GLU A 98 -6.17 -14.36 3.59
CA GLU A 98 -7.04 -13.86 2.51
C GLU A 98 -7.92 -12.68 2.91
N ALA A 99 -8.11 -12.43 4.21
CA ALA A 99 -8.84 -11.25 4.70
C ALA A 99 -8.14 -9.91 4.40
N LEU A 100 -6.88 -9.95 3.97
CA LEU A 100 -6.17 -8.78 3.46
C LEU A 100 -6.70 -8.30 2.10
N PHE A 101 -7.38 -9.17 1.35
CA PHE A 101 -7.93 -8.80 0.05
C PHE A 101 -9.33 -8.22 0.17
N ILE A 102 -9.55 -7.07 -0.43
CA ILE A 102 -10.80 -6.29 -0.34
C ILE A 102 -12.02 -7.01 -0.92
N ASP A 103 -11.81 -8.01 -1.75
CA ASP A 103 -12.86 -8.86 -2.34
C ASP A 103 -13.18 -10.10 -1.50
N THR A 104 -12.51 -10.29 -0.36
CA THR A 104 -12.79 -11.43 0.51
C THR A 104 -14.09 -11.22 1.26
N PRO A 105 -15.04 -12.16 1.18
CA PRO A 105 -16.31 -12.05 1.85
C PRO A 105 -16.16 -11.99 3.38
N GLY A 106 -16.82 -11.04 4.00
CA GLY A 106 -16.88 -10.95 5.46
C GLY A 106 -17.63 -12.14 6.08
N ALA A 107 -17.49 -12.31 7.39
CA ALA A 107 -18.07 -13.43 8.14
C ALA A 107 -19.59 -13.63 7.91
N ASN A 108 -20.34 -12.54 7.76
CA ASN A 108 -21.78 -12.62 7.47
C ASN A 108 -22.07 -13.18 6.07
N GLY A 109 -21.27 -12.82 5.06
CA GLY A 109 -21.38 -13.36 3.70
C GLY A 109 -21.10 -14.84 3.68
N GLN A 110 -20.04 -15.26 4.36
CA GLN A 110 -19.65 -16.66 4.49
C GLN A 110 -20.71 -17.49 5.23
N LYS A 111 -21.25 -16.98 6.35
CA LYS A 111 -22.28 -17.64 7.13
C LYS A 111 -23.57 -17.85 6.34
N LYS A 112 -23.92 -16.93 5.46
CA LYS A 112 -25.13 -16.99 4.63
C LYS A 112 -24.90 -17.69 3.29
N ASN A 113 -23.67 -18.17 3.00
CA ASN A 113 -23.27 -18.70 1.71
C ASN A 113 -23.61 -17.75 0.54
N SER A 114 -23.44 -16.44 0.74
CA SER A 114 -23.67 -15.42 -0.28
C SER A 114 -22.40 -15.02 -1.03
N ASP A 115 -21.33 -15.77 -0.87
CA ASP A 115 -20.02 -15.59 -1.47
C ASP A 115 -19.82 -16.47 -2.74
N LEU A 116 -20.83 -16.52 -3.59
CA LEU A 116 -20.92 -17.44 -4.74
C LEU A 116 -19.78 -17.27 -5.77
N LEU A 117 -19.19 -16.08 -5.87
CA LEU A 117 -18.17 -15.75 -6.86
C LEU A 117 -16.75 -15.80 -6.31
N THR A 118 -16.59 -16.10 -5.03
CA THR A 118 -15.28 -16.07 -4.38
C THR A 118 -14.98 -17.41 -3.72
N HIS A 119 -13.88 -18.03 -4.10
CA HIS A 119 -13.40 -19.24 -3.42
C HIS A 119 -12.88 -18.87 -2.03
N ARG A 120 -13.29 -19.63 -1.03
CA ARG A 120 -12.73 -19.56 0.32
C ARG A 120 -11.36 -20.22 0.37
N ASN A 121 -10.51 -19.78 1.26
CA ASN A 121 -9.16 -20.32 1.43
C ASN A 121 -8.30 -20.27 0.15
N ARG A 122 -8.45 -19.20 -0.63
CA ARG A 122 -7.69 -19.00 -1.87
C ARG A 122 -6.19 -18.91 -1.67
N PHE A 123 -5.80 -18.33 -0.54
CA PHE A 123 -4.40 -18.02 -0.25
C PHE A 123 -4.01 -18.55 1.12
N PRO A 124 -3.42 -19.76 1.21
CA PRO A 124 -2.93 -20.32 2.47
C PRO A 124 -1.71 -19.56 3.01
N ALA A 125 -0.97 -18.90 2.14
CA ALA A 125 0.17 -18.06 2.46
C ALA A 125 0.40 -17.02 1.36
N LEU A 126 1.09 -15.94 1.70
CA LEU A 126 1.52 -14.89 0.77
C LEU A 126 3.03 -14.69 0.90
N GLY A 127 3.67 -14.37 -0.23
CA GLY A 127 5.02 -13.81 -0.19
C GLY A 127 5.01 -12.44 0.51
N LEU A 128 6.12 -12.05 1.12
CA LEU A 128 6.20 -10.82 1.92
C LEU A 128 5.83 -9.57 1.12
N GLU A 129 6.25 -9.48 -0.12
CA GLU A 129 5.93 -8.32 -0.97
C GLU A 129 4.42 -8.21 -1.25
N ALA A 130 3.79 -9.35 -1.61
CA ALA A 130 2.36 -9.40 -1.84
C ALA A 130 1.56 -9.13 -0.56
N ALA A 131 2.03 -9.61 0.59
CA ALA A 131 1.42 -9.38 1.89
C ALA A 131 1.49 -7.88 2.27
N ALA A 132 2.63 -7.24 2.06
CA ALA A 132 2.79 -5.80 2.32
C ALA A 132 1.85 -4.96 1.43
N MET A 133 1.79 -5.26 0.14
CA MET A 133 0.91 -4.54 -0.77
C MET A 133 -0.57 -4.81 -0.51
N ALA A 134 -0.94 -6.04 -0.16
CA ALA A 134 -2.31 -6.36 0.22
C ALA A 134 -2.72 -5.64 1.51
N LEU A 135 -1.83 -5.57 2.50
CA LEU A 135 -2.04 -4.82 3.73
C LEU A 135 -2.25 -3.33 3.46
N TYR A 136 -1.39 -2.74 2.63
CA TYR A 136 -1.52 -1.34 2.22
C TYR A 136 -2.84 -1.10 1.45
N ALA A 137 -3.16 -1.96 0.48
CA ALA A 137 -4.41 -1.86 -0.27
C ALA A 137 -5.65 -1.95 0.63
N LEU A 138 -5.64 -2.85 1.62
CA LEU A 138 -6.70 -2.95 2.62
C LEU A 138 -6.82 -1.66 3.44
N GLN A 139 -5.71 -1.11 3.92
CA GLN A 139 -5.69 0.14 4.69
C GLN A 139 -6.23 1.33 3.88
N GLN A 140 -5.98 1.35 2.57
CA GLN A 140 -6.42 2.46 1.71
C GLN A 140 -7.85 2.31 1.22
N PHE A 141 -8.26 1.11 0.81
CA PHE A 141 -9.46 0.90 0.00
C PHE A 141 -10.54 0.07 0.68
N ALA A 142 -10.29 -0.51 1.86
CA ALA A 142 -11.30 -1.32 2.52
C ALA A 142 -12.60 -0.52 2.73
N PRO A 143 -13.74 -1.06 2.30
CA PRO A 143 -15.02 -0.40 2.53
C PRO A 143 -15.36 -0.40 4.02
N SER A 144 -16.15 0.56 4.45
CA SER A 144 -16.73 0.56 5.79
C SER A 144 -17.57 -0.70 5.98
N GLY A 145 -17.32 -1.46 7.03
CA GLY A 145 -17.87 -2.79 7.22
C GLY A 145 -18.84 -2.94 8.39
N GLY A 146 -19.47 -1.91 8.89
CA GLY A 146 -20.37 -2.01 10.05
C GLY A 146 -19.65 -2.17 11.39
N ALA A 147 -20.38 -2.56 12.43
CA ALA A 147 -19.83 -2.67 13.79
C ALA A 147 -18.68 -3.66 13.87
N GLY A 148 -17.55 -3.25 14.42
CA GLY A 148 -16.34 -4.05 14.56
C GLY A 148 -15.39 -4.03 13.36
N ASN A 149 -15.79 -3.46 12.23
CA ASN A 149 -14.91 -3.25 11.09
C ASN A 149 -14.38 -1.82 11.06
N ARG A 150 -13.09 -1.69 10.92
CA ARG A 150 -12.44 -0.38 10.84
C ARG A 150 -12.68 0.24 9.47
N THR A 151 -12.83 1.55 9.45
CA THR A 151 -12.80 2.35 8.23
C THR A 151 -11.38 2.37 7.67
N SER A 152 -11.26 2.38 6.34
CA SER A 152 -9.97 2.64 5.71
C SER A 152 -9.42 4.02 6.12
N MET A 153 -8.13 4.25 5.92
CA MET A 153 -7.50 5.56 6.18
C MET A 153 -8.14 6.70 5.41
N ARG A 154 -8.90 6.41 4.35
CA ARG A 154 -9.65 7.37 3.54
C ARG A 154 -11.04 7.71 4.11
N GLY A 155 -11.38 7.27 5.30
CA GLY A 155 -12.64 7.65 5.93
C GLY A 155 -13.87 6.88 5.46
N GLY A 156 -13.72 5.68 4.94
CA GLY A 156 -14.84 4.75 4.82
C GLY A 156 -15.47 4.56 3.46
N GLY A 157 -14.77 4.89 2.41
CA GLY A 157 -15.26 4.55 1.09
C GLY A 157 -14.19 4.63 0.01
N PRO A 158 -14.30 3.82 -1.05
CA PRO A 158 -13.40 3.90 -2.21
C PRO A 158 -13.59 5.18 -3.03
N MET A 159 -14.61 5.95 -2.72
CA MET A 159 -14.94 7.21 -3.39
C MET A 159 -14.17 8.38 -2.78
N THR A 160 -12.91 8.49 -3.09
CA THR A 160 -12.14 9.71 -2.81
C THR A 160 -12.03 10.53 -4.08
N THR A 161 -12.37 11.80 -3.98
CA THR A 161 -12.12 12.76 -5.04
C THR A 161 -10.62 13.05 -5.12
N LEU A 162 -10.04 12.86 -6.29
CA LEU A 162 -8.70 13.36 -6.57
C LEU A 162 -8.78 14.88 -6.72
N VAL A 163 -7.95 15.59 -5.99
CA VAL A 163 -7.71 17.01 -6.27
C VAL A 163 -6.79 17.07 -7.48
N VAL A 164 -7.35 17.43 -8.61
CA VAL A 164 -6.58 17.68 -9.83
C VAL A 164 -6.21 19.15 -9.86
N PRO A 165 -4.92 19.52 -9.98
CA PRO A 165 -4.54 20.91 -10.15
C PRO A 165 -5.17 21.45 -11.43
N ASN A 166 -5.56 22.71 -11.39
CA ASN A 166 -6.00 23.42 -12.60
C ASN A 166 -4.81 23.47 -13.58
N ALA A 167 -5.07 23.06 -14.81
CA ALA A 167 -4.11 23.17 -15.90
C ALA A 167 -3.83 24.63 -16.26
#